data_ebf476b65dbd9f9ed2e7c1bb32221ee9
#
_entry.id   ebf476b65dbd9f9ed2e7c1bb32221ee9
#
_cell.length_a   1.000
_cell.length_b   1.000
_cell.length_c   1.000
_cell.angle_alpha   90.00
_cell.angle_beta   90.00
_cell.angle_gamma   90.00
#
_symmetry.space_group_name_H-M   'P 1'
#
loop_
_entity.id
_entity.type
_entity.pdbx_description
1 polymer ?
#
loop_
_entity_poly.entity_id
_entity_poly.type
_entity_poly.pdbx_seq_one_letter_code
_entity_poly.pdbx_strand_id
1 'polypeptide(L)'
;MRKATIFLLLSLLTFAGCSINPVTGQREFVIMSTAQEIEMGKQNYAPMQQSQGGVYDVDPALTIYVQGVGQRVASQSGVSLPYEFVVLNNSVPNAWALPGGKIAINRGLLTEIESEAELAAVLGHEAVHAAARHSAKQQSRAMLMQVGVMGTAIAARDSDYGGLIVGGANVLAQAGLARYGRGAELESDYYGMQYMSKAGYDPQGAVALQETFVRLSEGRRTDWLSGLFASHPPSRERVNANVATASALPAGGLRGEREFQAAMRKTIEIKPAYEAYDEGRKALAEKNIEKALAQANQALTLFPDEAHFHALRGDIRLVEDKFDWAVTNYSRAIDRRDNFFYYHLQRGLAKKELGQADAAVVDLERSNELLPTAPAHYALGDIAKARGNLPDAIQHYKVVAKAGGEYGQAATTELVRLELPSNPGAYVNRACSADGNGNLVVSVRNESTVQVTGIQVAIQYNDASGRQQQKRFSVRGQLPPGQVASVNTGIGPYTAGSSCPAHVIAAQIAE
;
A
#
# COMPACT_ATOMS: atom_id res chain seq x y z
N MET A 1 27.45 -17.86 35.40
CA MET A 1 27.25 -16.42 35.12
C MET A 1 26.50 -16.12 33.82
N ARG A 2 26.81 -16.74 32.67
CA ARG A 2 26.09 -16.45 31.37
C ARG A 2 24.57 -16.73 31.37
N LYS A 3 24.09 -17.74 32.10
CA LYS A 3 22.61 -18.06 32.16
C LYS A 3 21.81 -17.05 33.00
N ALA A 4 22.39 -16.48 34.05
CA ALA A 4 21.74 -15.45 34.88
C ALA A 4 21.66 -14.11 34.16
N THR A 5 22.63 -13.76 33.34
CA THR A 5 22.66 -12.53 32.55
C THR A 5 21.58 -12.55 31.43
N ILE A 6 21.35 -13.72 30.81
CA ILE A 6 20.29 -13.90 29.78
C ILE A 6 18.90 -13.80 30.42
N PHE A 7 18.71 -14.36 31.62
CA PHE A 7 17.42 -14.24 32.34
C PHE A 7 17.14 -12.81 32.80
N LEU A 8 18.15 -12.05 33.21
CA LEU A 8 18.00 -10.64 33.59
C LEU A 8 17.70 -9.75 32.39
N LEU A 9 18.30 -10.01 31.23
CA LEU A 9 17.99 -9.29 29.98
C LEU A 9 16.59 -9.62 29.44
N LEU A 10 16.12 -10.88 29.56
CA LEU A 10 14.74 -11.24 29.21
C LEU A 10 13.69 -10.59 30.13
N SER A 11 13.99 -10.49 31.43
CA SER A 11 13.06 -9.86 32.41
C SER A 11 13.00 -8.33 32.26
N LEU A 12 14.06 -7.67 31.81
CA LEU A 12 14.08 -6.23 31.50
C LEU A 12 13.28 -5.90 30.21
N LEU A 13 13.25 -6.79 29.23
CA LEU A 13 12.44 -6.64 28.01
C LEU A 13 10.93 -6.73 28.27
N THR A 14 10.48 -7.45 29.31
CA THR A 14 9.07 -7.59 29.63
C THR A 14 8.47 -6.35 30.31
N PHE A 15 9.26 -5.46 30.87
CA PHE A 15 8.80 -4.21 31.50
C PHE A 15 8.79 -2.99 30.55
N ALA A 16 9.59 -3.01 29.48
CA ALA A 16 9.74 -1.88 28.58
C ALA A 16 8.59 -1.71 27.54
N GLY A 17 7.73 -2.74 27.39
CA GLY A 17 6.66 -2.73 26.36
C GLY A 17 5.22 -2.70 26.92
N CYS A 18 5.02 -2.57 28.23
CA CYS A 18 3.67 -2.48 28.81
C CYS A 18 3.17 -1.03 28.80
N SER A 19 2.15 -0.75 27.99
CA SER A 19 1.41 0.51 27.96
C SER A 19 0.02 0.29 28.56
N ILE A 20 -0.54 1.33 29.17
CA ILE A 20 -1.95 1.31 29.61
C ILE A 20 -2.80 1.67 28.39
N ASN A 21 -3.81 0.84 28.07
CA ASN A 21 -4.83 1.19 27.09
C ASN A 21 -5.65 2.38 27.64
N PRO A 22 -5.66 3.54 26.96
CA PRO A 22 -6.31 4.74 27.49
C PRO A 22 -7.84 4.60 27.63
N VAL A 23 -8.44 3.65 26.90
CA VAL A 23 -9.90 3.42 26.89
C VAL A 23 -10.32 2.45 27.97
N THR A 24 -9.59 1.32 28.11
CA THR A 24 -9.97 0.22 29.02
C THR A 24 -9.27 0.27 30.39
N GLY A 25 -8.16 1.02 30.46
CA GLY A 25 -7.30 1.02 31.66
C GLY A 25 -6.44 -0.26 31.80
N GLN A 26 -6.53 -1.21 30.89
CA GLN A 26 -5.81 -2.48 30.97
C GLN A 26 -4.35 -2.30 30.51
N ARG A 27 -3.45 -3.11 31.06
CA ARG A 27 -2.06 -3.16 30.60
C ARG A 27 -1.96 -4.00 29.35
N GLU A 28 -1.37 -3.43 28.31
CA GLU A 28 -1.21 -4.05 27.01
C GLU A 28 0.23 -3.93 26.51
N PHE A 29 0.63 -4.88 25.69
CA PHE A 29 1.95 -4.84 25.05
C PHE A 29 1.89 -3.96 23.82
N VAL A 30 2.47 -2.76 23.91
CA VAL A 30 2.61 -1.79 22.81
C VAL A 30 4.01 -1.17 22.89
N ILE A 31 4.83 -1.39 21.87
CA ILE A 31 6.21 -0.89 21.81
C ILE A 31 6.24 0.57 21.37
N MET A 32 5.30 0.97 20.52
CA MET A 32 5.23 2.31 19.93
C MET A 32 4.72 3.34 20.94
N SER A 33 5.32 4.52 21.00
CA SER A 33 4.81 5.64 21.77
C SER A 33 3.65 6.34 21.05
N THR A 34 2.80 7.07 21.79
CA THR A 34 1.71 7.86 21.20
C THR A 34 2.20 8.90 20.20
N ALA A 35 3.37 9.52 20.45
CA ALA A 35 3.96 10.46 19.50
C ALA A 35 4.36 9.78 18.18
N GLN A 36 4.91 8.58 18.24
CA GLN A 36 5.23 7.79 17.04
C GLN A 36 3.97 7.39 16.27
N GLU A 37 2.87 7.07 16.97
CA GLU A 37 1.59 6.77 16.35
C GLU A 37 0.99 7.97 15.63
N ILE A 38 1.03 9.16 16.24
CA ILE A 38 0.56 10.41 15.64
C ILE A 38 1.37 10.71 14.36
N GLU A 39 2.69 10.59 14.44
CA GLU A 39 3.54 10.85 13.28
C GLU A 39 3.31 9.81 12.16
N MET A 40 3.16 8.54 12.50
CA MET A 40 2.83 7.49 11.54
C MET A 40 1.48 7.74 10.86
N GLY A 41 0.44 8.08 11.63
CA GLY A 41 -0.86 8.41 11.08
C GLY A 41 -0.79 9.62 10.13
N LYS A 42 -0.06 10.67 10.51
CA LYS A 42 0.14 11.86 9.68
C LYS A 42 0.85 11.51 8.36
N GLN A 43 1.92 10.73 8.40
CA GLN A 43 2.70 10.34 7.21
C GLN A 43 1.89 9.46 6.23
N ASN A 44 1.02 8.59 6.76
CA ASN A 44 0.26 7.65 5.93
C ASN A 44 -1.12 8.17 5.52
N TYR A 45 -1.63 9.28 6.08
CA TYR A 45 -3.00 9.73 5.84
C TYR A 45 -3.26 10.11 4.39
N ALA A 46 -2.44 10.98 3.80
CA ALA A 46 -2.59 11.37 2.40
C ALA A 46 -2.34 10.19 1.43
N PRO A 47 -1.27 9.38 1.58
CA PRO A 47 -1.11 8.17 0.78
C PRO A 47 -2.30 7.23 0.82
N MET A 48 -2.90 7.03 2.00
CA MET A 48 -4.09 6.17 2.15
C MET A 48 -5.32 6.76 1.44
N GLN A 49 -5.54 8.07 1.55
CA GLN A 49 -6.61 8.74 0.81
C GLN A 49 -6.43 8.56 -0.70
N GLN A 50 -5.22 8.78 -1.21
CA GLN A 50 -4.88 8.59 -2.62
C GLN A 50 -5.15 7.14 -3.08
N SER A 51 -4.76 6.15 -2.28
CA SER A 51 -4.95 4.73 -2.62
C SER A 51 -6.42 4.29 -2.65
N GLN A 52 -7.33 5.10 -2.07
CA GLN A 52 -8.76 4.79 -1.93
C GLN A 52 -9.67 5.75 -2.70
N GLY A 53 -9.21 6.30 -3.81
CA GLY A 53 -10.01 7.16 -4.69
C GLY A 53 -9.89 8.66 -4.40
N GLY A 54 -9.08 9.05 -3.40
CA GLY A 54 -8.89 10.43 -3.00
C GLY A 54 -10.05 11.00 -2.16
N VAL A 55 -9.91 12.26 -1.75
CA VAL A 55 -10.95 12.96 -0.97
C VAL A 55 -12.20 13.18 -1.82
N TYR A 56 -13.38 13.04 -1.24
CA TYR A 56 -14.65 13.38 -1.90
C TYR A 56 -14.89 14.91 -1.83
N ASP A 57 -14.48 15.61 -2.85
CA ASP A 57 -14.57 17.07 -2.96
C ASP A 57 -15.74 17.57 -3.83
N VAL A 58 -16.53 16.66 -4.37
CA VAL A 58 -17.79 16.98 -5.08
C VAL A 58 -18.78 17.71 -4.16
N ASP A 59 -18.79 17.33 -2.88
CA ASP A 59 -19.57 17.99 -1.84
C ASP A 59 -18.71 18.26 -0.59
N PRO A 60 -17.96 19.37 -0.55
CA PRO A 60 -17.14 19.72 0.61
C PRO A 60 -17.95 19.91 1.90
N ALA A 61 -19.23 20.31 1.79
CA ALA A 61 -20.10 20.48 2.94
C ALA A 61 -20.37 19.16 3.66
N LEU A 62 -20.42 18.04 2.93
CA LEU A 62 -20.56 16.71 3.51
C LEU A 62 -19.35 16.32 4.37
N THR A 63 -18.13 16.61 3.89
CA THR A 63 -16.91 16.36 4.70
C THR A 63 -16.91 17.20 5.98
N ILE A 64 -17.30 18.48 5.92
CA ILE A 64 -17.42 19.33 7.10
C ILE A 64 -18.47 18.79 8.08
N TYR A 65 -19.60 18.32 7.58
CA TYR A 65 -20.65 17.69 8.38
C TYR A 65 -20.15 16.41 9.09
N VAL A 66 -19.54 15.50 8.35
CA VAL A 66 -18.95 14.27 8.89
C VAL A 66 -17.89 14.57 9.94
N GLN A 67 -17.01 15.55 9.67
CA GLN A 67 -16.01 16.00 10.63
C GLN A 67 -16.66 16.56 11.91
N GLY A 68 -17.74 17.32 11.80
CA GLY A 68 -18.49 17.86 12.93
C GLY A 68 -19.05 16.76 13.83
N VAL A 69 -19.67 15.73 13.23
CA VAL A 69 -20.19 14.55 13.97
C VAL A 69 -19.03 13.79 14.62
N GLY A 70 -17.96 13.51 13.84
CA GLY A 70 -16.79 12.78 14.34
C GLY A 70 -16.11 13.48 15.51
N GLN A 71 -15.87 14.78 15.42
CA GLN A 71 -15.28 15.58 16.53
C GLN A 71 -16.16 15.56 17.78
N ARG A 72 -17.47 15.69 17.63
CA ARG A 72 -18.43 15.62 18.75
C ARG A 72 -18.33 14.28 19.48
N VAL A 73 -18.25 13.17 18.74
CA VAL A 73 -18.15 11.82 19.31
C VAL A 73 -16.76 11.58 19.90
N ALA A 74 -15.69 11.88 19.15
CA ALA A 74 -14.32 11.64 19.57
C ALA A 74 -13.92 12.46 20.81
N SER A 75 -14.51 13.65 21.01
CA SER A 75 -14.30 14.47 22.22
C SER A 75 -14.74 13.76 23.50
N GLN A 76 -15.61 12.75 23.41
CA GLN A 76 -16.08 11.97 24.56
C GLN A 76 -15.14 10.80 24.92
N SER A 77 -14.10 10.56 24.13
CA SER A 77 -13.12 9.49 24.37
C SER A 77 -12.26 9.70 25.62
N GLY A 78 -12.10 10.95 26.07
CA GLY A 78 -11.15 11.32 27.11
C GLY A 78 -9.68 11.19 26.69
N VAL A 79 -9.40 10.82 25.43
CA VAL A 79 -8.05 10.67 24.89
C VAL A 79 -7.74 11.83 23.96
N SER A 80 -6.69 12.59 24.29
CA SER A 80 -6.27 13.74 23.47
C SER A 80 -5.45 13.28 22.26
N LEU A 81 -6.13 13.08 21.12
CA LEU A 81 -5.52 12.83 19.81
C LEU A 81 -5.92 13.95 18.81
N PRO A 82 -5.10 14.22 17.80
CA PRO A 82 -5.46 15.16 16.74
C PRO A 82 -6.42 14.49 15.74
N TYR A 83 -7.66 14.23 16.20
CA TYR A 83 -8.68 13.59 15.39
C TYR A 83 -8.99 14.39 14.13
N GLU A 84 -9.01 13.70 13.02
CA GLU A 84 -9.36 14.24 11.69
C GLU A 84 -10.25 13.23 10.97
N PHE A 85 -11.31 13.73 10.34
CA PHE A 85 -12.27 12.92 9.63
C PHE A 85 -12.41 13.41 8.19
N VAL A 86 -12.41 12.48 7.23
CA VAL A 86 -12.53 12.79 5.80
C VAL A 86 -13.48 11.83 5.11
N VAL A 87 -14.19 12.31 4.10
CA VAL A 87 -14.97 11.46 3.20
C VAL A 87 -14.11 11.14 1.97
N LEU A 88 -14.04 9.86 1.60
CA LEU A 88 -13.30 9.41 0.41
C LEU A 88 -14.25 9.13 -0.76
N ASN A 89 -13.78 9.41 -1.97
CA ASN A 89 -14.53 9.20 -3.19
C ASN A 89 -14.45 7.74 -3.65
N ASN A 90 -14.96 6.85 -2.84
CA ASN A 90 -15.02 5.41 -3.11
C ASN A 90 -16.44 4.90 -2.90
N SER A 91 -16.96 4.14 -3.88
CA SER A 91 -18.30 3.53 -3.83
C SER A 91 -18.36 2.29 -2.94
N VAL A 92 -17.22 1.66 -2.62
CA VAL A 92 -17.19 0.50 -1.72
C VAL A 92 -17.44 0.95 -0.30
N PRO A 93 -18.46 0.42 0.41
CA PRO A 93 -18.70 0.76 1.81
C PRO A 93 -17.47 0.40 2.66
N ASN A 94 -16.90 1.40 3.31
CA ASN A 94 -15.77 1.21 4.22
C ASN A 94 -15.59 2.43 5.13
N ALA A 95 -14.97 2.21 6.29
CA ALA A 95 -14.37 3.23 7.15
C ALA A 95 -13.10 2.66 7.76
N TRP A 96 -12.18 3.51 8.16
CA TRP A 96 -10.93 3.09 8.79
C TRP A 96 -10.32 4.18 9.65
N ALA A 97 -9.54 3.77 10.64
CA ALA A 97 -8.74 4.63 11.48
C ALA A 97 -7.25 4.29 11.37
N LEU A 98 -6.41 5.30 11.16
CA LEU A 98 -4.97 5.20 11.34
C LEU A 98 -4.57 5.54 12.79
N PRO A 99 -3.40 5.07 13.24
CA PRO A 99 -2.82 5.53 14.50
C PRO A 99 -2.83 7.05 14.62
N GLY A 100 -3.03 7.58 15.82
CA GLY A 100 -3.03 9.02 16.05
C GLY A 100 -4.31 9.76 15.65
N GLY A 101 -5.42 9.04 15.33
CA GLY A 101 -6.76 9.64 15.17
C GLY A 101 -7.07 10.16 13.77
N LYS A 102 -6.40 9.69 12.74
CA LYS A 102 -6.73 9.97 11.34
C LYS A 102 -7.76 8.98 10.83
N ILE A 103 -8.97 9.44 10.53
CA ILE A 103 -10.15 8.61 10.26
C ILE A 103 -10.72 8.98 8.90
N ALA A 104 -11.12 7.98 8.14
CA ALA A 104 -11.81 8.17 6.87
C ALA A 104 -13.06 7.30 6.77
N ILE A 105 -14.05 7.78 6.04
CA ILE A 105 -15.25 7.05 5.67
C ILE A 105 -15.48 7.17 4.18
N ASN A 106 -15.75 6.04 3.54
CA ASN A 106 -16.06 6.04 2.11
C ASN A 106 -17.46 6.56 1.83
N ARG A 107 -17.62 7.30 0.75
CA ARG A 107 -18.91 7.77 0.23
C ARG A 107 -19.92 6.62 0.14
N GLY A 108 -19.49 5.44 -0.29
CA GLY A 108 -20.34 4.26 -0.39
C GLY A 108 -20.93 3.81 0.94
N LEU A 109 -20.25 3.97 2.07
CA LEU A 109 -20.82 3.64 3.38
C LEU A 109 -21.90 4.66 3.79
N LEU A 110 -21.68 5.94 3.52
CA LEU A 110 -22.64 7.01 3.80
C LEU A 110 -23.96 6.81 3.06
N THR A 111 -23.95 6.16 1.88
CA THR A 111 -25.19 5.88 1.12
C THR A 111 -25.98 4.67 1.62
N GLU A 112 -25.45 3.92 2.60
CA GLU A 112 -26.09 2.72 3.15
C GLU A 112 -26.67 2.94 4.57
N ILE A 113 -26.37 4.07 5.20
CA ILE A 113 -26.86 4.46 6.53
C ILE A 113 -27.94 5.55 6.40
N GLU A 114 -28.81 5.68 7.40
CA GLU A 114 -30.05 6.47 7.32
C GLU A 114 -30.11 7.65 8.27
N SER A 115 -29.18 7.70 9.27
CA SER A 115 -29.26 8.70 10.35
C SER A 115 -27.87 9.19 10.82
N GLU A 116 -27.84 10.39 11.42
CA GLU A 116 -26.65 10.93 12.07
C GLU A 116 -26.19 10.04 13.24
N ALA A 117 -27.12 9.35 13.92
CA ALA A 117 -26.79 8.41 14.99
C ALA A 117 -26.04 7.17 14.46
N GLU A 118 -26.38 6.65 13.27
CA GLU A 118 -25.61 5.58 12.62
C GLU A 118 -24.23 6.07 12.19
N LEU A 119 -24.13 7.30 11.65
CA LEU A 119 -22.84 7.93 11.35
C LEU A 119 -21.99 8.10 12.62
N ALA A 120 -22.60 8.56 13.72
CA ALA A 120 -21.95 8.69 15.03
C ALA A 120 -21.44 7.35 15.55
N ALA A 121 -22.18 6.26 15.30
CA ALA A 121 -21.78 4.90 15.67
C ALA A 121 -20.54 4.45 14.89
N VAL A 122 -20.50 4.65 13.56
CA VAL A 122 -19.31 4.35 12.72
C VAL A 122 -18.12 5.14 13.22
N LEU A 123 -18.24 6.47 13.32
CA LEU A 123 -17.12 7.35 13.67
C LEU A 123 -16.66 7.14 15.11
N GLY A 124 -17.57 6.76 16.03
CA GLY A 124 -17.26 6.36 17.39
C GLY A 124 -16.47 5.07 17.45
N HIS A 125 -16.86 4.07 16.68
CA HIS A 125 -16.14 2.80 16.53
C HIS A 125 -14.70 3.03 16.05
N GLU A 126 -14.52 3.82 14.99
CA GLU A 126 -13.19 4.17 14.45
C GLU A 126 -12.37 5.01 15.44
N ALA A 127 -13.01 5.93 16.18
CA ALA A 127 -12.34 6.71 17.20
C ALA A 127 -11.81 5.82 18.35
N VAL A 128 -12.53 4.75 18.71
CA VAL A 128 -12.04 3.77 19.68
C VAL A 128 -10.84 3.00 19.16
N HIS A 129 -10.83 2.57 17.88
CA HIS A 129 -9.65 1.91 17.30
C HIS A 129 -8.40 2.75 17.45
N ALA A 130 -8.50 4.07 17.21
CA ALA A 130 -7.39 4.99 17.40
C ALA A 130 -7.05 5.21 18.88
N ALA A 131 -8.05 5.47 19.74
CA ALA A 131 -7.88 5.75 21.16
C ALA A 131 -7.35 4.54 21.96
N ALA A 132 -7.86 3.33 21.69
CA ALA A 132 -7.44 2.08 22.28
C ALA A 132 -6.14 1.51 21.66
N ARG A 133 -5.57 2.21 20.67
CA ARG A 133 -4.27 1.89 20.05
C ARG A 133 -4.24 0.50 19.39
N HIS A 134 -5.37 0.06 18.80
CA HIS A 134 -5.51 -1.29 18.26
C HIS A 134 -4.48 -1.61 17.16
N SER A 135 -4.20 -0.66 16.27
CA SER A 135 -3.18 -0.81 15.22
C SER A 135 -1.77 -0.95 15.77
N ALA A 136 -1.40 -0.12 16.78
CA ALA A 136 -0.08 -0.18 17.40
C ALA A 136 0.13 -1.48 18.17
N LYS A 137 -0.92 -1.98 18.84
CA LYS A 137 -0.93 -3.28 19.53
C LYS A 137 -0.71 -4.43 18.53
N GLN A 138 -1.38 -4.37 17.38
CA GLN A 138 -1.24 -5.38 16.34
C GLN A 138 0.16 -5.38 15.73
N GLN A 139 0.74 -4.21 15.43
CA GLN A 139 2.10 -4.08 14.93
C GLN A 139 3.13 -4.57 15.95
N SER A 140 2.95 -4.22 17.22
CA SER A 140 3.84 -4.69 18.30
C SER A 140 3.85 -6.21 18.41
N ARG A 141 2.69 -6.86 18.27
CA ARG A 141 2.57 -8.32 18.25
C ARG A 141 3.24 -8.94 17.02
N ALA A 142 3.06 -8.32 15.84
CA ALA A 142 3.70 -8.77 14.60
C ALA A 142 5.23 -8.70 14.70
N MET A 143 5.78 -7.62 15.28
CA MET A 143 7.22 -7.49 15.54
C MET A 143 7.76 -8.58 16.47
N LEU A 144 7.02 -8.90 17.53
CA LEU A 144 7.44 -9.99 18.44
C LEU A 144 7.45 -11.35 17.77
N MET A 145 6.46 -11.61 16.95
CA MET A 145 6.35 -12.93 16.34
C MET A 145 7.35 -13.17 15.22
N GLN A 146 8.01 -12.12 14.69
CA GLN A 146 8.96 -12.17 13.54
C GLN A 146 8.56 -13.17 12.44
N VAL A 147 7.29 -13.55 12.45
CA VAL A 147 6.74 -14.54 11.55
C VAL A 147 6.14 -13.80 10.37
N GLY A 148 6.98 -13.70 9.34
CA GLY A 148 6.58 -13.69 7.94
C GLY A 148 5.40 -12.83 7.57
N VAL A 149 5.68 -11.69 7.04
CA VAL A 149 5.19 -11.00 5.80
C VAL A 149 3.90 -11.53 5.11
N MET A 150 3.20 -12.55 5.64
CA MET A 150 1.98 -13.08 4.99
C MET A 150 0.70 -12.28 5.23
N GLY A 151 0.61 -11.49 6.30
CA GLY A 151 -0.59 -10.69 6.61
C GLY A 151 -0.72 -9.40 5.77
N THR A 152 0.37 -8.91 5.19
CA THR A 152 0.43 -7.62 4.49
C THR A 152 -0.11 -7.66 3.06
N ALA A 153 -0.13 -8.85 2.44
CA ALA A 153 -0.63 -9.02 1.07
C ALA A 153 -2.16 -8.91 0.95
N ILE A 154 -2.90 -9.06 2.06
CA ILE A 154 -4.38 -9.02 2.05
C ILE A 154 -4.89 -7.59 2.02
N ALA A 155 -4.31 -6.69 2.83
CA ALA A 155 -4.73 -5.29 2.87
C ALA A 155 -4.45 -4.52 1.56
N ALA A 156 -3.39 -4.91 0.82
CA ALA A 156 -3.08 -4.32 -0.48
C ALA A 156 -4.05 -4.75 -1.60
N ARG A 157 -4.73 -5.90 -1.45
CA ARG A 157 -5.70 -6.39 -2.43
C ARG A 157 -7.03 -5.63 -2.41
N ASP A 158 -7.39 -5.07 -1.27
CA ASP A 158 -8.67 -4.38 -1.07
C ASP A 158 -8.61 -2.88 -1.41
N SER A 159 -7.44 -2.36 -1.80
CA SER A 159 -7.28 -0.99 -2.28
C SER A 159 -7.34 -0.96 -3.80
N ASP A 160 -8.19 -0.11 -4.37
CA ASP A 160 -8.34 0.08 -5.82
C ASP A 160 -7.00 0.32 -6.55
N TYR A 161 -6.05 0.97 -5.88
CA TYR A 161 -4.76 1.37 -6.43
C TYR A 161 -3.55 0.80 -5.66
N GLY A 162 -3.79 -0.06 -4.68
CA GLY A 162 -2.74 -0.58 -3.79
C GLY A 162 -1.64 -1.35 -4.51
N GLY A 163 -1.98 -2.04 -5.59
CA GLY A 163 -1.03 -2.78 -6.41
C GLY A 163 -0.04 -1.88 -7.20
N LEU A 164 -0.33 -0.59 -7.33
CA LEU A 164 0.52 0.36 -8.05
C LEU A 164 1.57 1.02 -7.15
N ILE A 165 1.36 1.05 -5.83
CA ILE A 165 2.17 1.81 -4.89
C ILE A 165 3.53 1.14 -4.69
N VAL A 166 4.61 1.92 -4.73
CA VAL A 166 5.96 1.45 -4.37
C VAL A 166 5.98 1.08 -2.88
N GLY A 167 6.20 -0.20 -2.59
CA GLY A 167 6.13 -0.68 -1.21
C GLY A 167 4.71 -0.68 -0.62
N GLY A 168 3.66 -0.70 -1.47
CA GLY A 168 2.25 -0.58 -1.07
C GLY A 168 1.84 -1.54 0.03
N ALA A 169 2.31 -2.79 0.00
CA ALA A 169 2.10 -3.74 1.10
C ALA A 169 2.71 -3.25 2.43
N ASN A 170 3.87 -2.58 2.39
CA ASN A 170 4.51 -2.02 3.57
C ASN A 170 3.79 -0.76 4.09
N VAL A 171 3.30 0.11 3.19
CA VAL A 171 2.54 1.31 3.57
C VAL A 171 1.24 0.91 4.25
N LEU A 172 0.50 -0.02 3.68
CA LEU A 172 -0.77 -0.52 4.25
C LEU A 172 -0.56 -1.31 5.55
N ALA A 173 0.52 -2.11 5.63
CA ALA A 173 0.90 -2.81 6.86
C ALA A 173 1.36 -1.86 7.96
N GLN A 174 2.13 -0.82 7.63
CA GLN A 174 2.55 0.20 8.59
C GLN A 174 1.35 1.03 9.06
N ALA A 175 0.38 1.28 8.19
CA ALA A 175 -0.86 1.96 8.55
C ALA A 175 -1.75 1.14 9.51
N GLY A 176 -1.47 -0.16 9.68
CA GLY A 176 -2.20 -1.02 10.62
C GLY A 176 -3.60 -1.41 10.14
N LEU A 177 -3.88 -1.31 8.84
CA LEU A 177 -5.16 -1.70 8.22
C LEU A 177 -5.30 -3.21 8.06
N ALA A 178 -4.81 -3.97 9.01
CA ALA A 178 -5.07 -5.39 9.08
C ALA A 178 -6.40 -5.66 9.80
N ARG A 179 -7.00 -6.81 9.51
CA ARG A 179 -8.21 -7.28 10.18
C ARG A 179 -8.04 -7.24 11.70
N TYR A 180 -8.89 -6.51 12.37
CA TYR A 180 -8.93 -6.50 13.83
C TYR A 180 -9.48 -7.82 14.37
N GLY A 181 -8.98 -8.24 15.54
CA GLY A 181 -9.51 -9.42 16.19
C GLY A 181 -10.88 -9.13 16.80
N ARG A 182 -11.73 -10.19 16.94
CA ARG A 182 -13.08 -10.12 17.52
C ARG A 182 -13.16 -9.29 18.83
N GLY A 183 -12.16 -9.41 19.70
CA GLY A 183 -12.14 -8.65 20.97
C GLY A 183 -12.03 -7.14 20.74
N ALA A 184 -11.20 -6.70 19.76
CA ALA A 184 -11.07 -5.30 19.42
C ALA A 184 -12.34 -4.73 18.78
N GLU A 185 -13.05 -5.55 17.97
CA GLU A 185 -14.33 -5.15 17.39
C GLU A 185 -15.42 -4.93 18.46
N LEU A 186 -15.57 -5.89 19.38
CA LEU A 186 -16.54 -5.77 20.50
C LEU A 186 -16.18 -4.62 21.45
N GLU A 187 -14.89 -4.38 21.69
CA GLU A 187 -14.39 -3.25 22.47
C GLU A 187 -14.73 -1.93 21.77
N SER A 188 -14.52 -1.84 20.46
CA SER A 188 -14.81 -0.64 19.67
C SER A 188 -16.31 -0.36 19.58
N ASP A 189 -17.14 -1.39 19.43
CA ASP A 189 -18.59 -1.25 19.50
C ASP A 189 -19.02 -0.72 20.88
N TYR A 190 -18.57 -1.37 21.95
CA TYR A 190 -18.98 -1.03 23.32
C TYR A 190 -18.61 0.40 23.73
N TYR A 191 -17.36 0.79 23.55
CA TYR A 191 -16.91 2.14 23.92
C TYR A 191 -17.37 3.21 22.92
N GLY A 192 -17.47 2.88 21.63
CA GLY A 192 -18.04 3.76 20.61
C GLY A 192 -19.48 4.14 20.90
N MET A 193 -20.29 3.18 21.36
CA MET A 193 -21.66 3.43 21.83
C MET A 193 -21.71 4.32 23.07
N GLN A 194 -20.76 4.19 24.00
CA GLN A 194 -20.67 5.11 25.13
C GLN A 194 -20.29 6.53 24.69
N TYR A 195 -19.37 6.67 23.72
CA TYR A 195 -18.98 7.99 23.20
C TYR A 195 -20.14 8.66 22.49
N MET A 196 -20.85 7.95 21.61
CA MET A 196 -22.00 8.54 20.92
C MET A 196 -23.14 8.91 21.89
N SER A 197 -23.43 8.07 22.90
CA SER A 197 -24.43 8.37 23.92
C SER A 197 -24.07 9.60 24.76
N LYS A 198 -22.80 9.73 25.21
CA LYS A 198 -22.32 10.93 25.90
C LYS A 198 -22.33 12.17 25.01
N ALA A 199 -22.16 12.01 23.70
CA ALA A 199 -22.29 13.07 22.71
C ALA A 199 -23.75 13.45 22.42
N GLY A 200 -24.72 12.78 23.04
CA GLY A 200 -26.17 13.05 22.94
C GLY A 200 -26.88 12.30 21.84
N TYR A 201 -26.23 11.32 21.17
CA TYR A 201 -26.85 10.47 20.15
C TYR A 201 -27.58 9.28 20.74
N ASP A 202 -28.62 8.82 20.06
CA ASP A 202 -29.38 7.61 20.41
C ASP A 202 -28.51 6.34 20.17
N PRO A 203 -28.19 5.55 21.23
CA PRO A 203 -27.42 4.30 21.10
C PRO A 203 -28.04 3.28 20.14
N GLN A 204 -29.35 3.36 19.87
CA GLN A 204 -30.03 2.50 18.90
C GLN A 204 -29.50 2.69 17.45
N GLY A 205 -28.85 3.80 17.16
CA GLY A 205 -28.13 3.99 15.89
C GLY A 205 -27.03 2.94 15.66
N ALA A 206 -26.32 2.53 16.70
CA ALA A 206 -25.30 1.49 16.58
C ALA A 206 -25.90 0.09 16.35
N VAL A 207 -27.07 -0.18 16.88
CA VAL A 207 -27.81 -1.43 16.62
C VAL A 207 -28.25 -1.45 15.16
N ALA A 208 -28.92 -0.37 14.67
CA ALA A 208 -29.38 -0.23 13.30
C ALA A 208 -28.22 -0.37 12.30
N LEU A 209 -27.07 0.24 12.60
CA LEU A 209 -25.85 0.12 11.78
C LEU A 209 -25.41 -1.35 11.63
N GLN A 210 -25.32 -2.10 12.75
CA GLN A 210 -24.90 -3.50 12.70
C GLN A 210 -25.90 -4.40 11.98
N GLU A 211 -27.21 -4.12 12.11
CA GLU A 211 -28.25 -4.81 11.36
C GLU A 211 -28.13 -4.53 9.86
N THR A 212 -27.83 -3.28 9.48
CA THR A 212 -27.52 -2.91 8.09
C THR A 212 -26.33 -3.68 7.56
N PHE A 213 -25.24 -3.80 8.32
CA PHE A 213 -24.06 -4.56 7.93
C PHE A 213 -24.36 -6.06 7.73
N VAL A 214 -25.13 -6.66 8.64
CA VAL A 214 -25.54 -8.07 8.49
C VAL A 214 -26.40 -8.24 7.24
N ARG A 215 -27.40 -7.39 7.02
CA ARG A 215 -28.25 -7.40 5.82
C ARG A 215 -27.44 -7.28 4.54
N LEU A 216 -26.46 -6.37 4.50
CA LEU A 216 -25.57 -6.18 3.35
C LEU A 216 -24.69 -7.42 3.11
N SER A 217 -24.23 -8.08 4.17
CA SER A 217 -23.39 -9.29 4.06
C SER A 217 -24.16 -10.50 3.53
N GLU A 218 -25.47 -10.60 3.82
CA GLU A 218 -26.32 -11.71 3.41
C GLU A 218 -26.88 -11.55 1.98
N GLY A 219 -26.97 -10.32 1.48
CA GLY A 219 -27.73 -10.01 0.26
C GLY A 219 -26.91 -9.68 -0.99
N ARG A 220 -25.58 -9.54 -0.93
CA ARG A 220 -24.77 -9.06 -2.07
C ARG A 220 -23.52 -9.90 -2.33
N ARG A 221 -23.04 -9.85 -3.60
CA ARG A 221 -21.82 -10.52 -4.07
C ARG A 221 -20.62 -10.03 -3.28
N THR A 222 -19.73 -10.98 -2.98
CA THR A 222 -18.54 -10.85 -2.11
C THR A 222 -17.57 -9.74 -2.50
N ASP A 223 -17.54 -9.34 -3.76
CA ASP A 223 -16.55 -8.42 -4.33
C ASP A 223 -16.79 -6.96 -3.89
N TRP A 224 -18.04 -6.55 -3.68
CA TRP A 224 -18.42 -5.17 -3.30
C TRP A 224 -18.29 -4.91 -1.79
N LEU A 225 -18.31 -5.96 -0.97
CA LEU A 225 -18.30 -5.89 0.50
C LEU A 225 -16.95 -6.26 1.12
N SER A 226 -15.94 -6.58 0.27
CA SER A 226 -14.66 -7.09 0.74
C SER A 226 -13.91 -6.08 1.63
N GLY A 227 -14.00 -4.78 1.36
CA GLY A 227 -13.28 -3.75 2.11
C GLY A 227 -13.69 -3.66 3.58
N LEU A 228 -14.97 -3.35 3.88
CA LEU A 228 -15.48 -3.18 5.25
C LEU A 228 -15.45 -4.48 6.03
N PHE A 229 -15.93 -5.58 5.41
CA PHE A 229 -16.08 -6.85 6.14
C PHE A 229 -14.77 -7.64 6.23
N ALA A 230 -13.75 -7.28 5.46
CA ALA A 230 -12.39 -7.80 5.64
C ALA A 230 -11.76 -7.28 6.93
N SER A 231 -11.92 -6.00 7.25
CA SER A 231 -11.39 -5.36 8.45
C SER A 231 -12.34 -5.46 9.65
N HIS A 232 -13.66 -5.30 9.43
CA HIS A 232 -14.71 -5.24 10.47
C HIS A 232 -15.84 -6.24 10.17
N PRO A 233 -15.62 -7.56 10.34
CA PRO A 233 -16.62 -8.56 9.97
C PRO A 233 -17.92 -8.39 10.79
N PRO A 234 -19.08 -8.25 10.10
CA PRO A 234 -20.35 -8.22 10.77
C PRO A 234 -20.66 -9.59 11.37
N SER A 235 -21.38 -9.61 12.49
CA SER A 235 -21.85 -10.85 13.09
C SER A 235 -23.10 -10.62 13.92
N ARG A 236 -23.94 -11.65 14.01
CA ARG A 236 -25.12 -11.64 14.94
C ARG A 236 -24.69 -11.45 16.39
N GLU A 237 -23.50 -11.86 16.76
CA GLU A 237 -22.94 -11.61 18.07
C GLU A 237 -22.74 -10.10 18.33
N ARG A 238 -22.20 -9.34 17.36
CA ARG A 238 -22.03 -7.89 17.50
C ARG A 238 -23.39 -7.20 17.58
N VAL A 239 -24.40 -7.62 16.80
CA VAL A 239 -25.77 -7.11 16.94
C VAL A 239 -26.30 -7.33 18.34
N ASN A 240 -26.19 -8.57 18.88
CA ASN A 240 -26.70 -8.90 20.22
C ASN A 240 -25.95 -8.12 21.31
N ALA A 241 -24.63 -7.95 21.18
CA ALA A 241 -23.82 -7.15 22.11
C ALA A 241 -24.23 -5.68 22.09
N ASN A 242 -24.50 -5.11 20.89
CA ASN A 242 -24.95 -3.74 20.75
C ASN A 242 -26.35 -3.54 21.34
N VAL A 243 -27.29 -4.49 21.15
CA VAL A 243 -28.62 -4.46 21.79
C VAL A 243 -28.48 -4.44 23.34
N ALA A 244 -27.62 -5.28 23.87
CA ALA A 244 -27.40 -5.32 25.34
C ALA A 244 -26.76 -4.00 25.84
N THR A 245 -25.78 -3.46 25.11
CA THR A 245 -25.12 -2.18 25.43
C THR A 245 -26.12 -1.03 25.35
N ALA A 246 -26.92 -0.95 24.27
CA ALA A 246 -27.94 0.10 24.12
C ALA A 246 -28.96 0.09 25.23
N SER A 247 -29.37 -1.12 25.71
CA SER A 247 -30.31 -1.28 26.80
C SER A 247 -29.76 -0.83 28.18
N ALA A 248 -28.41 -0.82 28.31
CA ALA A 248 -27.72 -0.38 29.54
C ALA A 248 -27.38 1.14 29.52
N LEU A 249 -27.47 1.79 28.38
CA LEU A 249 -27.21 3.23 28.22
C LEU A 249 -28.51 4.04 28.36
N PRO A 250 -28.43 5.37 28.62
CA PRO A 250 -29.60 6.23 28.65
C PRO A 250 -30.40 6.08 27.34
N ALA A 251 -31.70 5.81 27.48
CA ALA A 251 -32.58 5.65 26.35
C ALA A 251 -32.87 6.99 25.64
N GLY A 252 -33.04 6.93 24.31
CA GLY A 252 -33.29 8.11 23.48
C GLY A 252 -32.02 8.87 23.13
N GLY A 253 -32.18 10.09 22.65
CA GLY A 253 -31.11 10.91 22.11
C GLY A 253 -31.37 11.33 20.67
N LEU A 254 -30.41 12.04 20.07
CA LEU A 254 -30.52 12.52 18.71
C LEU A 254 -30.36 11.35 17.72
N ARG A 255 -31.36 11.14 16.88
CA ARG A 255 -31.22 10.26 15.69
C ARG A 255 -30.72 11.03 14.49
N GLY A 256 -31.16 12.30 14.31
CA GLY A 256 -30.68 13.21 13.30
C GLY A 256 -30.93 12.75 11.86
N GLU A 257 -32.06 12.12 11.59
CA GLU A 257 -32.42 11.59 10.26
C GLU A 257 -32.59 12.72 9.22
N ARG A 258 -33.24 13.81 9.62
CA ARG A 258 -33.47 14.96 8.73
C ARG A 258 -32.19 15.70 8.38
N GLU A 259 -31.34 15.92 9.39
CA GLU A 259 -30.04 16.58 9.26
C GLU A 259 -29.12 15.76 8.37
N PHE A 260 -29.07 14.44 8.58
CA PHE A 260 -28.30 13.51 7.78
C PHE A 260 -28.80 13.48 6.32
N GLN A 261 -30.11 13.34 6.10
CA GLN A 261 -30.70 13.37 4.75
C GLN A 261 -30.44 14.70 4.04
N ALA A 262 -30.48 15.82 4.77
CA ALA A 262 -30.16 17.13 4.21
C ALA A 262 -28.66 17.23 3.80
N ALA A 263 -27.76 16.70 4.61
CA ALA A 263 -26.32 16.64 4.31
C ALA A 263 -26.04 15.69 3.12
N MET A 264 -26.76 14.58 3.02
CA MET A 264 -26.57 13.58 1.97
C MET A 264 -27.28 13.92 0.64
N ARG A 265 -28.10 14.96 0.59
CA ARG A 265 -28.99 15.26 -0.56
C ARG A 265 -28.23 15.25 -1.90
N LYS A 266 -27.14 15.98 -2.03
CA LYS A 266 -26.35 16.04 -3.26
C LYS A 266 -25.75 14.69 -3.61
N THR A 267 -25.17 13.98 -2.62
CA THR A 267 -24.60 12.65 -2.81
C THR A 267 -25.62 11.63 -3.27
N ILE A 268 -26.85 11.68 -2.74
CA ILE A 268 -27.94 10.79 -3.17
C ILE A 268 -28.44 11.18 -4.57
N GLU A 269 -28.55 12.46 -4.89
CA GLU A 269 -28.95 12.94 -6.22
C GLU A 269 -28.03 12.43 -7.32
N ILE A 270 -26.71 12.44 -7.08
CA ILE A 270 -25.72 11.99 -8.06
C ILE A 270 -25.38 10.49 -7.96
N LYS A 271 -25.96 9.75 -7.03
CA LYS A 271 -25.75 8.30 -6.86
C LYS A 271 -25.90 7.52 -8.18
N PRO A 272 -26.93 7.76 -9.02
CA PRO A 272 -27.06 7.06 -10.31
C PRO A 272 -25.87 7.25 -11.26
N ALA A 273 -25.19 8.41 -11.20
CA ALA A 273 -23.99 8.65 -12.00
C ALA A 273 -22.82 7.77 -11.54
N TYR A 274 -22.65 7.63 -10.22
CA TYR A 274 -21.63 6.73 -9.67
C TYR A 274 -21.96 5.24 -9.91
N GLU A 275 -23.23 4.84 -9.88
CA GLU A 275 -23.65 3.48 -10.24
C GLU A 275 -23.28 3.16 -11.70
N ALA A 276 -23.52 4.10 -12.62
CA ALA A 276 -23.06 3.96 -14.00
C ALA A 276 -21.53 3.90 -14.11
N TYR A 277 -20.81 4.73 -13.36
CA TYR A 277 -19.35 4.67 -13.30
C TYR A 277 -18.83 3.31 -12.82
N ASP A 278 -19.39 2.75 -11.74
CA ASP A 278 -19.00 1.46 -11.18
C ASP A 278 -19.28 0.30 -12.16
N GLU A 279 -20.44 0.33 -12.84
CA GLU A 279 -20.74 -0.64 -13.91
C GLU A 279 -19.79 -0.48 -15.10
N GLY A 280 -19.39 0.75 -15.43
CA GLY A 280 -18.39 1.03 -16.47
C GLY A 280 -17.03 0.46 -16.13
N ARG A 281 -16.54 0.65 -14.90
CA ARG A 281 -15.31 0.07 -14.41
C ARG A 281 -15.33 -1.47 -14.44
N LYS A 282 -16.43 -2.05 -14.00
CA LYS A 282 -16.64 -3.50 -14.06
C LYS A 282 -16.60 -4.02 -15.49
N ALA A 283 -17.33 -3.38 -16.41
CA ALA A 283 -17.33 -3.75 -17.82
C ALA A 283 -15.93 -3.64 -18.45
N LEU A 284 -15.14 -2.62 -18.05
CA LEU A 284 -13.75 -2.47 -18.48
C LEU A 284 -12.87 -3.62 -17.98
N ALA A 285 -13.00 -4.00 -16.72
CA ALA A 285 -12.28 -5.13 -16.14
C ALA A 285 -12.64 -6.46 -16.84
N GLU A 286 -13.91 -6.62 -17.26
CA GLU A 286 -14.39 -7.73 -18.07
C GLU A 286 -14.01 -7.61 -19.57
N LYS A 287 -13.26 -6.58 -19.95
CA LYS A 287 -12.86 -6.25 -21.33
C LYS A 287 -14.03 -5.99 -22.28
N ASN A 288 -15.19 -5.64 -21.75
CA ASN A 288 -16.36 -5.23 -22.53
C ASN A 288 -16.31 -3.72 -22.79
N ILE A 289 -15.54 -3.32 -23.81
CA ILE A 289 -15.22 -1.92 -24.11
C ILE A 289 -16.47 -1.13 -24.49
N GLU A 290 -17.37 -1.73 -25.26
CA GLU A 290 -18.61 -1.06 -25.70
C GLU A 290 -19.50 -0.72 -24.50
N LYS A 291 -19.76 -1.68 -23.62
CA LYS A 291 -20.52 -1.46 -22.38
C LYS A 291 -19.81 -0.46 -21.47
N ALA A 292 -18.48 -0.57 -21.29
CA ALA A 292 -17.72 0.35 -20.48
C ALA A 292 -17.86 1.80 -20.96
N LEU A 293 -17.76 2.03 -22.27
CA LEU A 293 -17.89 3.36 -22.86
C LEU A 293 -19.32 3.90 -22.73
N ALA A 294 -20.33 3.06 -22.95
CA ALA A 294 -21.73 3.44 -22.78
C ALA A 294 -21.99 3.91 -21.34
N GLN A 295 -21.53 3.16 -20.35
CA GLN A 295 -21.70 3.46 -18.93
C GLN A 295 -20.90 4.71 -18.51
N ALA A 296 -19.66 4.87 -18.98
CA ALA A 296 -18.87 6.09 -18.73
C ALA A 296 -19.55 7.35 -19.33
N ASN A 297 -20.15 7.24 -20.51
CA ASN A 297 -20.91 8.33 -21.13
C ASN A 297 -22.21 8.63 -20.34
N GLN A 298 -22.90 7.60 -19.85
CA GLN A 298 -24.08 7.77 -18.98
C GLN A 298 -23.72 8.50 -17.70
N ALA A 299 -22.64 8.11 -17.02
CA ALA A 299 -22.14 8.79 -15.82
C ALA A 299 -21.88 10.28 -16.07
N LEU A 300 -21.19 10.61 -17.17
CA LEU A 300 -20.91 11.98 -17.58
C LEU A 300 -22.14 12.78 -18.03
N THR A 301 -23.16 12.11 -18.55
CA THR A 301 -24.42 12.77 -18.88
C THR A 301 -25.20 13.15 -17.62
N LEU A 302 -25.17 12.28 -16.61
CA LEU A 302 -25.84 12.51 -15.33
C LEU A 302 -25.11 13.53 -14.46
N PHE A 303 -23.77 13.48 -14.43
CA PHE A 303 -22.94 14.42 -13.66
C PHE A 303 -21.59 14.68 -14.35
N PRO A 304 -21.46 15.73 -15.19
CA PRO A 304 -20.28 15.97 -16.02
C PRO A 304 -19.06 16.50 -15.26
N ASP A 305 -19.25 16.95 -14.00
CA ASP A 305 -18.19 17.61 -13.23
C ASP A 305 -17.36 16.63 -12.38
N GLU A 306 -17.67 15.32 -12.42
CA GLU A 306 -16.88 14.33 -11.68
C GLU A 306 -15.62 13.90 -12.44
N ALA A 307 -14.48 14.14 -11.84
CA ALA A 307 -13.16 13.83 -12.43
C ALA A 307 -12.96 12.34 -12.73
N HIS A 308 -13.42 11.45 -11.84
CA HIS A 308 -13.31 10.01 -12.04
C HIS A 308 -14.01 9.50 -13.28
N PHE A 309 -15.14 10.15 -13.69
CA PHE A 309 -15.89 9.72 -14.88
C PHE A 309 -15.12 10.05 -16.17
N HIS A 310 -14.42 11.18 -16.18
CA HIS A 310 -13.51 11.51 -17.28
C HIS A 310 -12.32 10.56 -17.30
N ALA A 311 -11.75 10.22 -16.12
CA ALA A 311 -10.64 9.28 -16.02
C ALA A 311 -11.03 7.89 -16.54
N LEU A 312 -12.21 7.37 -16.21
CA LEU A 312 -12.71 6.10 -16.75
C LEU A 312 -12.75 6.10 -18.28
N ARG A 313 -13.20 7.21 -18.90
CA ARG A 313 -13.11 7.33 -20.37
C ARG A 313 -11.68 7.33 -20.87
N GLY A 314 -10.74 7.90 -20.09
CA GLY A 314 -9.31 7.83 -20.35
C GLY A 314 -8.80 6.38 -20.32
N ASP A 315 -9.16 5.62 -19.28
CA ASP A 315 -8.80 4.22 -19.12
C ASP A 315 -9.28 3.36 -20.30
N ILE A 316 -10.53 3.57 -20.71
CA ILE A 316 -11.11 2.88 -21.88
C ILE A 316 -10.30 3.20 -23.15
N ARG A 317 -9.89 4.46 -23.34
CA ARG A 317 -9.08 4.86 -24.51
C ARG A 317 -7.67 4.31 -24.47
N LEU A 318 -7.08 4.13 -23.29
CA LEU A 318 -5.79 3.43 -23.14
C LEU A 318 -5.88 1.97 -23.59
N VAL A 319 -6.95 1.26 -23.19
CA VAL A 319 -7.16 -0.15 -23.60
C VAL A 319 -7.39 -0.29 -25.11
N GLU A 320 -7.87 0.78 -25.76
CA GLU A 320 -8.02 0.84 -27.22
C GLU A 320 -6.77 1.36 -27.95
N ASP A 321 -5.64 1.61 -27.26
CA ASP A 321 -4.43 2.25 -27.76
C ASP A 321 -4.65 3.65 -28.36
N LYS A 322 -5.74 4.33 -27.96
CA LYS A 322 -6.11 5.68 -28.41
C LYS A 322 -5.51 6.73 -27.48
N PHE A 323 -4.18 6.83 -27.45
CA PHE A 323 -3.43 7.62 -26.46
C PHE A 323 -3.77 9.12 -26.49
N ASP A 324 -3.99 9.74 -27.65
CA ASP A 324 -4.39 11.16 -27.73
C ASP A 324 -5.74 11.42 -27.06
N TRP A 325 -6.70 10.50 -27.26
CA TRP A 325 -8.00 10.57 -26.59
C TRP A 325 -7.89 10.32 -25.08
N ALA A 326 -6.99 9.43 -24.67
CA ALA A 326 -6.70 9.19 -23.26
C ALA A 326 -6.14 10.46 -22.60
N VAL A 327 -5.12 11.10 -23.18
CA VAL A 327 -4.56 12.38 -22.72
C VAL A 327 -5.64 13.45 -22.59
N THR A 328 -6.54 13.56 -23.58
CA THR A 328 -7.64 14.52 -23.55
C THR A 328 -8.58 14.26 -22.36
N ASN A 329 -8.94 13.00 -22.09
CA ASN A 329 -9.86 12.66 -21.02
C ASN A 329 -9.21 12.84 -19.63
N TYR A 330 -7.96 12.43 -19.44
CA TYR A 330 -7.24 12.68 -18.19
C TYR A 330 -7.00 14.17 -17.95
N SER A 331 -6.76 14.96 -18.99
CA SER A 331 -6.68 16.43 -18.85
C SER A 331 -7.98 17.01 -18.32
N ARG A 332 -9.13 16.55 -18.83
CA ARG A 332 -10.44 16.96 -18.30
C ARG A 332 -10.66 16.53 -16.84
N ALA A 333 -10.11 15.38 -16.45
CA ALA A 333 -10.14 14.93 -15.05
C ALA A 333 -9.27 15.85 -14.17
N ILE A 334 -8.06 16.17 -14.61
CA ILE A 334 -7.11 17.05 -13.90
C ILE A 334 -7.66 18.48 -13.79
N ASP A 335 -8.29 19.02 -14.85
CA ASP A 335 -8.93 20.34 -14.84
C ASP A 335 -10.02 20.46 -13.75
N ARG A 336 -10.65 19.35 -13.36
CA ARG A 336 -11.64 19.27 -12.27
C ARG A 336 -11.02 18.99 -10.93
N ARG A 337 -9.97 18.16 -10.92
CA ARG A 337 -9.26 17.73 -9.73
C ARG A 337 -7.80 17.41 -10.07
N ASP A 338 -6.89 18.24 -9.63
CA ASP A 338 -5.45 18.12 -9.91
C ASP A 338 -4.65 17.41 -8.78
N ASN A 339 -5.32 17.05 -7.69
CA ASN A 339 -4.72 16.49 -6.48
C ASN A 339 -4.91 14.98 -6.33
N PHE A 340 -5.20 14.26 -7.42
CA PHE A 340 -5.32 12.81 -7.41
C PHE A 340 -4.29 12.17 -8.34
N PHE A 341 -3.39 11.38 -7.76
CA PHE A 341 -2.20 10.82 -8.42
C PHE A 341 -2.50 10.09 -9.72
N TYR A 342 -3.61 9.35 -9.75
CA TYR A 342 -3.94 8.43 -10.85
C TYR A 342 -4.11 9.12 -12.20
N TYR A 343 -4.70 10.32 -12.21
CA TYR A 343 -4.90 11.05 -13.46
C TYR A 343 -3.59 11.49 -14.08
N HIS A 344 -2.65 11.96 -13.26
CA HIS A 344 -1.30 12.32 -13.68
C HIS A 344 -0.51 11.08 -14.11
N LEU A 345 -0.59 9.98 -13.36
CA LEU A 345 0.05 8.72 -13.73
C LEU A 345 -0.37 8.29 -15.13
N GLN A 346 -1.66 8.14 -15.35
CA GLN A 346 -2.18 7.60 -16.59
C GLN A 346 -1.97 8.57 -17.78
N ARG A 347 -2.11 9.89 -17.54
CA ARG A 347 -1.78 10.88 -18.60
C ARG A 347 -0.29 10.86 -18.94
N GLY A 348 0.58 10.73 -17.96
CA GLY A 348 2.02 10.61 -18.17
C GLY A 348 2.40 9.36 -18.95
N LEU A 349 1.79 8.22 -18.63
CA LEU A 349 1.97 6.98 -19.40
C LEU A 349 1.48 7.12 -20.84
N ALA A 350 0.29 7.68 -21.05
CA ALA A 350 -0.23 7.93 -22.40
C ALA A 350 0.67 8.87 -23.22
N LYS A 351 1.19 9.94 -22.60
CA LYS A 351 2.15 10.86 -23.26
C LYS A 351 3.48 10.17 -23.60
N LYS A 352 3.96 9.25 -22.75
CA LYS A 352 5.15 8.43 -23.02
C LYS A 352 4.94 7.60 -24.30
N GLU A 353 3.78 6.94 -24.44
CA GLU A 353 3.45 6.15 -25.63
C GLU A 353 3.35 7.03 -26.92
N LEU A 354 2.96 8.30 -26.78
CA LEU A 354 2.97 9.28 -27.87
C LEU A 354 4.35 9.87 -28.15
N GLY A 355 5.42 9.45 -27.46
CA GLY A 355 6.76 10.01 -27.61
C GLY A 355 6.93 11.41 -27.00
N GLN A 356 5.97 11.92 -26.25
CA GLN A 356 5.97 13.24 -25.61
C GLN A 356 6.73 13.20 -24.28
N ALA A 357 8.01 12.81 -24.31
CA ALA A 357 8.78 12.44 -23.13
C ALA A 357 8.88 13.56 -22.07
N ASP A 358 9.05 14.84 -22.48
CA ASP A 358 9.15 15.95 -21.51
C ASP A 358 7.82 16.18 -20.77
N ALA A 359 6.72 16.16 -21.51
CA ALA A 359 5.39 16.30 -20.92
C ALA A 359 4.97 15.08 -20.08
N ALA A 360 5.48 13.89 -20.42
CA ALA A 360 5.28 12.68 -19.62
C ALA A 360 6.01 12.78 -18.28
N VAL A 361 7.25 13.25 -18.26
CA VAL A 361 8.04 13.43 -17.03
C VAL A 361 7.30 14.33 -16.04
N VAL A 362 6.79 15.49 -16.48
CA VAL A 362 6.04 16.41 -15.62
C VAL A 362 4.85 15.73 -14.92
N ASP A 363 4.08 14.95 -15.67
CA ASP A 363 2.92 14.24 -15.11
C ASP A 363 3.35 13.10 -14.18
N LEU A 364 4.35 12.31 -14.55
CA LEU A 364 4.82 11.18 -13.74
C LEU A 364 5.48 11.65 -12.43
N GLU A 365 6.22 12.74 -12.45
CA GLU A 365 6.77 13.37 -11.25
C GLU A 365 5.63 13.89 -10.35
N ARG A 366 4.65 14.59 -10.93
CA ARG A 366 3.47 15.06 -10.18
C ARG A 366 2.68 13.90 -9.56
N SER A 367 2.53 12.79 -10.30
CA SER A 367 1.92 11.57 -9.74
C SER A 367 2.70 11.06 -8.52
N ASN A 368 4.02 10.99 -8.61
CA ASN A 368 4.86 10.50 -7.51
C ASN A 368 4.92 11.46 -6.30
N GLU A 369 4.75 12.78 -6.51
CA GLU A 369 4.57 13.73 -5.40
C GLU A 369 3.30 13.43 -4.59
N LEU A 370 2.21 13.05 -5.27
CA LEU A 370 0.93 12.73 -4.65
C LEU A 370 0.93 11.32 -4.05
N LEU A 371 1.43 10.35 -4.80
CA LEU A 371 1.60 8.96 -4.36
C LEU A 371 2.68 8.26 -5.19
N PRO A 372 3.84 7.89 -4.59
CA PRO A 372 4.89 7.15 -5.31
C PRO A 372 4.38 5.81 -5.82
N THR A 373 4.52 5.56 -7.13
CA THR A 373 4.04 4.33 -7.76
C THR A 373 5.12 3.63 -8.59
N ALA A 374 5.07 2.30 -8.63
CA ALA A 374 5.98 1.50 -9.44
C ALA A 374 5.90 1.82 -10.94
N PRO A 375 4.69 1.95 -11.56
CA PRO A 375 4.57 2.35 -12.96
C PRO A 375 5.19 3.72 -13.26
N ALA A 376 4.98 4.73 -12.39
CA ALA A 376 5.54 6.07 -12.62
C ALA A 376 7.07 6.06 -12.54
N HIS A 377 7.64 5.45 -11.49
CA HIS A 377 9.08 5.32 -11.38
C HIS A 377 9.68 4.49 -12.52
N TYR A 378 9.03 3.39 -12.93
CA TYR A 378 9.49 2.57 -14.04
C TYR A 378 9.52 3.38 -15.36
N ALA A 379 8.45 4.10 -15.66
CA ALA A 379 8.35 4.94 -16.84
C ALA A 379 9.39 6.09 -16.84
N LEU A 380 9.64 6.72 -15.69
CA LEU A 380 10.70 7.73 -15.52
C LEU A 380 12.08 7.11 -15.76
N GLY A 381 12.33 5.90 -15.26
CA GLY A 381 13.54 5.14 -15.52
C GLY A 381 13.76 4.86 -17.02
N ASP A 382 12.71 4.44 -17.72
CA ASP A 382 12.75 4.21 -19.17
C ASP A 382 13.07 5.50 -19.94
N ILE A 383 12.43 6.62 -19.59
CA ILE A 383 12.67 7.92 -20.22
C ILE A 383 14.10 8.39 -19.95
N ALA A 384 14.59 8.27 -18.71
CA ALA A 384 15.97 8.63 -18.36
C ALA A 384 16.99 7.76 -19.13
N LYS A 385 16.75 6.44 -19.21
CA LYS A 385 17.57 5.51 -20.01
C LYS A 385 17.61 5.89 -21.48
N ALA A 386 16.45 6.19 -22.07
CA ALA A 386 16.36 6.60 -23.49
C ALA A 386 17.12 7.91 -23.79
N ARG A 387 17.23 8.80 -22.80
CA ARG A 387 18.01 10.05 -22.86
C ARG A 387 19.52 9.86 -22.57
N GLY A 388 19.95 8.64 -22.25
CA GLY A 388 21.35 8.35 -21.86
C GLY A 388 21.69 8.77 -20.42
N ASN A 389 20.72 9.24 -19.62
CA ASN A 389 20.91 9.56 -18.20
C ASN A 389 20.82 8.27 -17.35
N LEU A 390 21.87 7.44 -17.47
CA LEU A 390 21.92 6.13 -16.80
C LEU A 390 21.89 6.22 -15.25
N PRO A 391 22.55 7.20 -14.60
CA PRO A 391 22.47 7.33 -13.15
C PRO A 391 21.04 7.51 -12.65
N ASP A 392 20.24 8.35 -13.30
CA ASP A 392 18.87 8.62 -12.94
C ASP A 392 17.96 7.42 -13.23
N ALA A 393 18.15 6.77 -14.38
CA ALA A 393 17.45 5.52 -14.70
C ALA A 393 17.68 4.44 -13.63
N ILE A 394 18.93 4.24 -13.19
CA ILE A 394 19.29 3.29 -12.13
C ILE A 394 18.61 3.65 -10.81
N GLN A 395 18.53 4.91 -10.45
CA GLN A 395 17.83 5.37 -9.24
C GLN A 395 16.35 4.96 -9.27
N HIS A 396 15.66 5.27 -10.36
CA HIS A 396 14.26 4.93 -10.52
C HIS A 396 14.02 3.42 -10.50
N TYR A 397 14.80 2.63 -11.23
CA TYR A 397 14.68 1.17 -11.21
C TYR A 397 15.00 0.56 -9.84
N LYS A 398 15.94 1.11 -9.06
CA LYS A 398 16.20 0.67 -7.68
C LYS A 398 15.02 0.85 -6.74
N VAL A 399 14.24 1.91 -6.92
CA VAL A 399 13.01 2.13 -6.17
C VAL A 399 12.00 1.05 -6.52
N VAL A 400 11.78 0.79 -7.82
CA VAL A 400 10.79 -0.18 -8.30
C VAL A 400 11.18 -1.62 -7.96
N ALA A 401 12.46 -1.99 -8.05
CA ALA A 401 12.94 -3.35 -7.76
C ALA A 401 12.60 -3.80 -6.32
N LYS A 402 12.54 -2.85 -5.38
CA LYS A 402 12.14 -3.11 -3.97
C LYS A 402 10.64 -3.38 -3.81
N ALA A 403 9.82 -2.96 -4.75
CA ALA A 403 8.36 -3.10 -4.67
C ALA A 403 7.88 -4.54 -4.93
N GLY A 404 8.69 -5.36 -5.62
CA GLY A 404 8.29 -6.70 -6.05
C GLY A 404 7.26 -6.67 -7.20
N GLY A 405 6.59 -7.81 -7.42
CA GLY A 405 5.63 -7.96 -8.50
C GLY A 405 6.25 -7.87 -9.90
N GLU A 406 5.41 -7.66 -10.90
CA GLU A 406 5.84 -7.60 -12.31
C GLU A 406 6.80 -6.44 -12.57
N TYR A 407 6.46 -5.23 -12.12
CA TYR A 407 7.33 -4.05 -12.25
C TYR A 407 8.65 -4.23 -11.52
N GLY A 408 8.65 -4.83 -10.32
CA GLY A 408 9.87 -5.10 -9.57
C GLY A 408 10.82 -6.06 -10.28
N GLN A 409 10.27 -7.11 -10.88
CA GLN A 409 11.04 -8.06 -11.69
C GLN A 409 11.60 -7.40 -12.95
N ALA A 410 10.80 -6.63 -13.68
CA ALA A 410 11.22 -5.88 -14.85
C ALA A 410 12.34 -4.89 -14.51
N ALA A 411 12.18 -4.10 -13.44
CA ALA A 411 13.18 -3.16 -12.97
C ALA A 411 14.49 -3.84 -12.55
N THR A 412 14.41 -5.01 -11.89
CA THR A 412 15.60 -5.80 -11.54
C THR A 412 16.36 -6.23 -12.78
N THR A 413 15.65 -6.65 -13.83
CA THR A 413 16.26 -7.00 -15.11
C THR A 413 16.96 -5.80 -15.76
N GLU A 414 16.31 -4.63 -15.76
CA GLU A 414 16.93 -3.40 -16.31
C GLU A 414 18.16 -2.96 -15.50
N LEU A 415 18.12 -3.09 -14.16
CA LEU A 415 19.28 -2.83 -13.31
C LEU A 415 20.47 -3.72 -13.66
N VAL A 416 20.23 -5.02 -13.83
CA VAL A 416 21.30 -5.93 -14.26
C VAL A 416 21.89 -5.50 -15.61
N ARG A 417 21.04 -5.11 -16.59
CA ARG A 417 21.50 -4.63 -17.90
C ARG A 417 22.40 -3.40 -17.80
N LEU A 418 22.05 -2.47 -16.93
CA LEU A 418 22.76 -1.20 -16.78
C LEU A 418 24.03 -1.31 -15.93
N GLU A 419 24.02 -2.09 -14.88
CA GLU A 419 25.12 -2.15 -13.90
C GLU A 419 26.11 -3.31 -14.15
N LEU A 420 25.67 -4.43 -14.76
CA LEU A 420 26.52 -5.61 -14.98
C LEU A 420 27.82 -5.30 -15.76
N PRO A 421 27.81 -4.48 -16.83
CA PRO A 421 29.04 -4.16 -17.57
C PRO A 421 30.10 -3.42 -16.76
N SER A 422 29.67 -2.56 -15.82
CA SER A 422 30.57 -1.73 -14.99
C SER A 422 30.85 -2.32 -13.63
N ASN A 423 29.96 -3.18 -13.10
CA ASN A 423 30.10 -3.79 -11.78
C ASN A 423 29.69 -5.27 -11.79
N PRO A 424 30.39 -6.12 -12.58
CA PRO A 424 30.04 -7.52 -12.74
C PRO A 424 30.11 -8.32 -11.42
N GLY A 425 30.98 -7.93 -10.51
CA GLY A 425 31.13 -8.58 -9.21
C GLY A 425 29.94 -8.46 -8.27
N ALA A 426 29.01 -7.53 -8.52
CA ALA A 426 27.75 -7.40 -7.76
C ALA A 426 26.74 -8.49 -8.15
N TYR A 427 26.85 -9.05 -9.35
CA TYR A 427 25.90 -9.98 -9.95
C TYR A 427 26.46 -11.38 -10.19
N VAL A 428 27.79 -11.50 -10.28
CA VAL A 428 28.49 -12.78 -10.46
C VAL A 428 29.42 -12.97 -9.26
N ASN A 429 29.01 -13.80 -8.33
CA ASN A 429 29.79 -14.12 -7.16
C ASN A 429 30.90 -15.12 -7.47
N ARG A 430 31.97 -15.13 -6.69
CA ARG A 430 33.12 -16.01 -6.86
C ARG A 430 33.46 -16.75 -5.58
N ALA A 431 33.98 -17.95 -5.76
CA ALA A 431 34.55 -18.76 -4.70
C ALA A 431 35.86 -19.39 -5.21
N CYS A 432 36.80 -19.61 -4.31
CA CYS A 432 38.09 -20.21 -4.61
C CYS A 432 38.26 -21.53 -3.84
N SER A 433 38.78 -22.54 -4.52
CA SER A 433 39.15 -23.86 -3.95
C SER A 433 40.45 -24.36 -4.56
N ALA A 434 41.03 -25.41 -3.97
CA ALA A 434 42.17 -26.12 -4.55
C ALA A 434 41.68 -27.36 -5.32
N ASP A 435 42.31 -27.69 -6.45
CA ASP A 435 42.14 -28.98 -7.11
C ASP A 435 42.99 -30.09 -6.43
N GLY A 436 42.93 -31.32 -6.92
CA GLY A 436 43.70 -32.48 -6.40
C GLY A 436 45.23 -32.31 -6.48
N ASN A 437 45.70 -31.35 -7.28
CA ASN A 437 47.14 -31.00 -7.43
C ASN A 437 47.53 -29.76 -6.67
N GLY A 438 46.61 -29.18 -5.89
CA GLY A 438 46.87 -27.95 -5.12
C GLY A 438 46.79 -26.67 -5.97
N ASN A 439 46.25 -26.73 -7.21
CA ASN A 439 46.08 -25.52 -8.01
C ASN A 439 44.76 -24.82 -7.69
N LEU A 440 44.76 -23.50 -7.87
CA LEU A 440 43.56 -22.66 -7.69
C LEU A 440 42.48 -22.99 -8.73
N VAL A 441 41.29 -23.30 -8.22
CA VAL A 441 40.05 -23.39 -8.99
C VAL A 441 39.14 -22.21 -8.58
N VAL A 442 38.70 -21.44 -9.56
CA VAL A 442 37.74 -20.36 -9.35
C VAL A 442 36.39 -20.78 -9.83
N SER A 443 35.42 -20.84 -8.94
CA SER A 443 34.00 -21.03 -9.24
C SER A 443 33.30 -19.68 -9.26
N VAL A 444 32.47 -19.45 -10.28
CA VAL A 444 31.63 -18.26 -10.42
C VAL A 444 30.16 -18.68 -10.40
N ARG A 445 29.34 -17.95 -9.66
CA ARG A 445 27.90 -18.16 -9.57
C ARG A 445 27.16 -16.95 -10.06
N ASN A 446 26.20 -17.14 -10.96
CA ASN A 446 25.30 -16.08 -11.40
C ASN A 446 24.22 -15.84 -10.33
N GLU A 447 24.34 -14.72 -9.60
CA GLU A 447 23.35 -14.29 -8.60
C GLU A 447 22.30 -13.34 -9.19
N SER A 448 22.40 -13.02 -10.50
CA SER A 448 21.41 -12.18 -11.17
C SER A 448 20.15 -12.97 -11.58
N THR A 449 19.11 -12.25 -11.99
CA THR A 449 17.85 -12.81 -12.49
C THR A 449 17.87 -13.15 -13.98
N VAL A 450 18.97 -12.86 -14.68
CA VAL A 450 19.12 -13.06 -16.12
C VAL A 450 20.30 -13.98 -16.43
N GLN A 451 20.29 -14.60 -17.60
CA GLN A 451 21.40 -15.39 -18.07
C GLN A 451 22.59 -14.51 -18.45
N VAL A 452 23.77 -14.85 -17.99
CA VAL A 452 25.01 -14.09 -18.22
C VAL A 452 26.00 -14.86 -19.07
N THR A 453 26.83 -14.15 -19.81
CA THR A 453 27.89 -14.68 -20.68
C THR A 453 29.11 -13.78 -20.63
N GLY A 454 30.20 -14.15 -21.34
CA GLY A 454 31.40 -13.31 -21.44
C GLY A 454 32.10 -13.06 -20.09
N ILE A 455 31.89 -13.97 -19.10
CA ILE A 455 32.44 -13.81 -17.77
C ILE A 455 33.96 -13.92 -17.82
N GLN A 456 34.67 -12.89 -17.31
CA GLN A 456 36.11 -12.88 -17.15
C GLN A 456 36.47 -12.72 -15.68
N VAL A 457 37.46 -13.51 -15.25
CA VAL A 457 38.00 -13.46 -13.90
C VAL A 457 39.50 -13.08 -13.97
N ALA A 458 39.86 -12.04 -13.25
CA ALA A 458 41.27 -11.68 -13.03
C ALA A 458 41.76 -12.28 -11.71
N ILE A 459 42.96 -12.87 -11.74
CA ILE A 459 43.61 -13.47 -10.57
C ILE A 459 44.93 -12.76 -10.33
N GLN A 460 45.14 -12.29 -9.12
CA GLN A 460 46.42 -11.74 -8.64
C GLN A 460 47.16 -12.79 -7.84
N TYR A 461 48.39 -13.09 -8.20
CA TYR A 461 49.23 -14.09 -7.51
C TYR A 461 50.71 -13.72 -7.57
N ASN A 462 51.51 -14.29 -6.67
CA ASN A 462 52.97 -14.15 -6.72
C ASN A 462 53.55 -15.33 -7.50
N ASP A 463 54.45 -15.06 -8.44
CA ASP A 463 55.21 -16.10 -9.14
C ASP A 463 56.32 -16.72 -8.24
N ALA A 464 57.02 -17.72 -8.77
CA ALA A 464 58.07 -18.41 -8.04
C ALA A 464 59.22 -17.49 -7.60
N SER A 465 59.34 -16.28 -8.19
CA SER A 465 60.34 -15.26 -7.80
C SER A 465 59.79 -14.26 -6.77
N GLY A 466 58.50 -14.43 -6.32
CA GLY A 466 57.86 -13.51 -5.39
C GLY A 466 57.28 -12.25 -6.06
N ARG A 467 57.32 -12.13 -7.40
CA ARG A 467 56.79 -10.97 -8.11
C ARG A 467 55.32 -11.11 -8.29
N GLN A 468 54.58 -10.03 -8.03
CA GLN A 468 53.14 -9.97 -8.25
C GLN A 468 52.79 -10.05 -9.76
N GLN A 469 51.94 -11.00 -10.10
CA GLN A 469 51.45 -11.27 -11.44
C GLN A 469 49.92 -11.16 -11.48
N GLN A 470 49.38 -10.86 -12.66
CA GLN A 470 47.94 -10.89 -12.90
C GLN A 470 47.64 -11.73 -14.15
N LYS A 471 46.69 -12.66 -14.06
CA LYS A 471 46.25 -13.48 -15.18
C LYS A 471 44.73 -13.45 -15.30
N ARG A 472 44.24 -13.41 -16.55
CA ARG A 472 42.83 -13.41 -16.87
C ARG A 472 42.37 -14.75 -17.37
N PHE A 473 41.17 -15.18 -16.96
CA PHE A 473 40.56 -16.44 -17.37
C PHE A 473 39.15 -16.13 -17.82
N SER A 474 38.67 -16.77 -18.93
CA SER A 474 37.32 -16.67 -19.42
C SER A 474 36.52 -17.91 -19.00
N VAL A 475 35.34 -17.70 -18.47
CA VAL A 475 34.36 -18.76 -18.24
C VAL A 475 33.60 -18.98 -19.56
N ARG A 476 33.62 -20.22 -20.05
CA ARG A 476 32.98 -20.56 -21.34
C ARG A 476 31.49 -20.74 -21.19
N GLY A 477 30.76 -20.35 -22.24
CA GLY A 477 29.32 -20.57 -22.37
C GLY A 477 28.48 -19.50 -21.66
N GLN A 478 27.20 -19.85 -21.55
CA GLN A 478 26.21 -19.02 -20.87
C GLN A 478 25.91 -19.61 -19.48
N LEU A 479 25.77 -18.74 -18.48
CA LEU A 479 25.53 -19.14 -17.11
C LEU A 479 24.13 -18.68 -16.68
N PRO A 480 23.14 -19.58 -16.59
CA PRO A 480 21.80 -19.27 -16.11
C PRO A 480 21.78 -18.74 -14.67
N PRO A 481 20.70 -18.07 -14.23
CA PRO A 481 20.50 -17.66 -12.85
C PRO A 481 20.72 -18.79 -11.84
N GLY A 482 21.45 -18.52 -10.78
CA GLY A 482 21.77 -19.48 -9.71
C GLY A 482 22.80 -20.57 -10.07
N GLN A 483 23.18 -20.74 -11.33
CA GLN A 483 24.12 -21.75 -11.77
C GLN A 483 25.57 -21.37 -11.49
N VAL A 484 26.43 -22.39 -11.39
CA VAL A 484 27.86 -22.27 -11.09
C VAL A 484 28.68 -22.83 -12.25
N ALA A 485 29.72 -22.12 -12.63
CA ALA A 485 30.76 -22.61 -13.54
C ALA A 485 32.13 -22.47 -12.88
N SER A 486 33.06 -23.35 -13.23
CA SER A 486 34.40 -23.37 -12.63
C SER A 486 35.50 -23.30 -13.69
N VAL A 487 36.60 -22.62 -13.34
CA VAL A 487 37.81 -22.54 -14.15
C VAL A 487 38.99 -23.05 -13.33
N ASN A 488 39.68 -24.07 -13.85
CA ASN A 488 40.96 -24.47 -13.32
C ASN A 488 42.02 -23.55 -13.88
N THR A 489 42.79 -22.90 -13.01
CA THR A 489 43.71 -21.83 -13.42
C THR A 489 45.15 -22.32 -13.68
N GLY A 490 45.49 -23.50 -13.17
CA GLY A 490 46.87 -24.01 -13.16
C GLY A 490 47.83 -23.17 -12.32
N ILE A 491 47.32 -22.23 -11.50
CA ILE A 491 48.12 -21.42 -10.57
C ILE A 491 48.17 -22.14 -9.22
N GLY A 492 49.35 -22.46 -8.75
CA GLY A 492 49.55 -23.14 -7.46
C GLY A 492 50.89 -22.81 -6.85
N PRO A 493 51.10 -23.19 -5.54
CA PRO A 493 50.15 -23.83 -4.65
C PRO A 493 49.11 -22.84 -4.09
N TYR A 494 47.84 -23.28 -3.98
CA TYR A 494 46.75 -22.54 -3.32
C TYR A 494 46.27 -23.33 -2.10
N THR A 495 46.25 -22.71 -0.95
CA THR A 495 45.78 -23.33 0.30
C THR A 495 44.28 -23.07 0.46
N ALA A 496 43.48 -24.12 0.57
CA ALA A 496 42.04 -24.02 0.82
C ALA A 496 41.78 -23.24 2.12
N GLY A 497 40.81 -22.30 2.05
CA GLY A 497 40.52 -21.40 3.18
C GLY A 497 41.32 -20.08 3.19
N SER A 498 42.29 -19.90 2.31
CA SER A 498 42.95 -18.60 2.10
C SER A 498 42.01 -17.60 1.43
N SER A 499 42.30 -16.30 1.50
CA SER A 499 41.53 -15.28 0.78
C SER A 499 41.53 -15.56 -0.73
N CYS A 500 40.36 -15.46 -1.36
CA CYS A 500 40.21 -15.71 -2.79
C CYS A 500 40.87 -14.55 -3.60
N PRO A 501 41.94 -14.80 -4.37
CA PRO A 501 42.67 -13.76 -5.10
C PRO A 501 42.02 -13.40 -6.44
N ALA A 502 40.83 -13.94 -6.71
CA ALA A 502 40.14 -13.74 -7.97
C ALA A 502 39.11 -12.60 -7.89
N HIS A 503 38.94 -11.88 -8.98
CA HIS A 503 37.92 -10.84 -9.16
C HIS A 503 37.20 -11.01 -10.50
N VAL A 504 35.88 -10.92 -10.50
CA VAL A 504 35.11 -10.87 -11.74
C VAL A 504 35.26 -9.47 -12.33
N ILE A 505 35.83 -9.39 -13.53
CA ILE A 505 36.18 -8.11 -14.18
C ILE A 505 35.32 -7.80 -15.40
N ALA A 506 34.60 -8.78 -15.93
CA ALA A 506 33.66 -8.61 -17.02
C ALA A 506 32.54 -9.65 -16.94
N ALA A 507 31.36 -9.27 -17.32
CA ALA A 507 30.23 -10.14 -17.63
C ALA A 507 29.23 -9.35 -18.51
N GLN A 508 28.44 -10.06 -19.30
CA GLN A 508 27.41 -9.50 -20.19
C GLN A 508 26.13 -10.33 -20.06
N ILE A 509 24.99 -9.73 -20.37
CA ILE A 509 23.74 -10.49 -20.51
C ILE A 509 23.85 -11.33 -21.76
N ALA A 510 23.42 -12.59 -21.68
CA ALA A 510 23.24 -13.45 -22.84
C ALA A 510 21.98 -13.00 -23.58
N GLU A 511 22.12 -12.63 -24.84
CA GLU A 511 21.03 -12.33 -25.76
C GLU A 511 20.26 -13.59 -26.17
#